data_4485673f2a179a6ebceb94b49a8002a0
#
_entry.id   4485673f2a179a6ebceb94b49a8002a0
#
_cell.length_a   1.000
_cell.length_b   1.000
_cell.length_c   1.000
_cell.angle_alpha   90.00
_cell.angle_beta   90.00
_cell.angle_gamma   90.00
#
_symmetry.space_group_name_H-M   'P 1'
#
loop_
_entity.id
_entity.type
_entity.pdbx_description
1 polymer ?
#
loop_
_entity_poly.entity_id
_entity_poly.type
_entity_poly.pdbx_seq_one_letter_code
_entity_poly.pdbx_strand_id
1 'polypeptide(L)'
;MKSWCTPLYEGTFSVGLDKKFFSIPRDGNAAKGALKISLNPFLVVNEKRVILIDTGIGSFGEDTGVERLFENLERHGISDYEVTDIFMSHLHYDHMGGLAHQNSGFWELSFPEAKLWVSKDDWARVMAKEEFYDAEKTEFVAFLDARAKLHFLEAEDQPYPEIRVEHIGGHTQYHQAIWYTDEDLNLLMAGDVIATRGQVNRIFAAKYDYDPEQSKRQRIRLAREAYEVGATILAYHDEECSMFRIVDHDAQRGYVTEPVSGGRP
;
A
#
# COMPACT_ATOMS: atom_id res chain seq x y z
N MET A 1 2.69 -8.15 -24.12
CA MET A 1 3.32 -8.77 -22.91
C MET A 1 2.21 -9.13 -21.96
N LYS A 2 2.27 -10.30 -21.29
CA LYS A 2 1.29 -10.59 -20.21
C LYS A 2 1.51 -9.66 -19.03
N SER A 3 0.41 -9.19 -18.44
CA SER A 3 0.48 -8.42 -17.21
C SER A 3 0.89 -9.31 -16.04
N TRP A 4 1.61 -8.73 -15.09
CA TRP A 4 2.05 -9.44 -13.89
C TRP A 4 2.13 -8.49 -12.69
N CYS A 5 2.04 -9.07 -11.50
CA CYS A 5 2.12 -8.35 -10.23
C CYS A 5 3.07 -9.07 -9.27
N THR A 6 3.79 -8.32 -8.45
CA THR A 6 4.68 -8.86 -7.43
C THR A 6 4.79 -7.92 -6.24
N PRO A 7 4.93 -8.44 -5.00
CA PRO A 7 5.29 -7.61 -3.85
C PRO A 7 6.75 -7.20 -3.92
N LEU A 8 7.04 -5.96 -3.55
CA LEU A 8 8.39 -5.42 -3.37
C LEU A 8 8.69 -5.38 -1.86
N TYR A 9 8.98 -6.53 -1.28
CA TYR A 9 9.21 -6.65 0.16
C TYR A 9 10.33 -5.71 0.64
N GLU A 10 9.97 -4.70 1.41
CA GLU A 10 10.88 -3.69 1.94
C GLU A 10 11.53 -4.13 3.26
N GLY A 11 10.77 -4.80 4.12
CA GLY A 11 11.27 -5.27 5.40
C GLY A 11 10.16 -5.75 6.33
N THR A 12 10.58 -6.25 7.50
CA THR A 12 9.69 -6.57 8.63
C THR A 12 10.07 -5.69 9.82
N PHE A 13 9.07 -5.19 10.52
CA PHE A 13 9.24 -4.17 11.54
C PHE A 13 8.51 -4.53 12.83
N SER A 14 9.10 -4.11 13.95
CA SER A 14 8.46 -4.03 15.25
C SER A 14 7.95 -2.61 15.46
N VAL A 15 6.62 -2.44 15.60
CA VAL A 15 5.97 -1.12 15.70
C VAL A 15 5.28 -1.00 17.05
N GLY A 16 5.79 -0.12 17.91
CA GLY A 16 5.24 0.16 19.23
C GLY A 16 4.08 1.16 19.21
N LEU A 17 3.60 1.51 20.41
CA LEU A 17 2.56 2.54 20.59
C LEU A 17 3.03 3.95 20.18
N ASP A 18 4.34 4.17 20.11
CA ASP A 18 4.97 5.39 19.61
C ASP A 18 4.96 5.51 18.08
N LYS A 19 4.44 4.49 17.39
CA LYS A 19 4.38 4.39 15.93
C LYS A 19 5.73 4.46 15.24
N LYS A 20 6.81 4.10 15.94
CA LYS A 20 8.15 3.99 15.35
C LYS A 20 8.37 2.60 14.77
N PHE A 21 8.97 2.57 13.60
CA PHE A 21 9.29 1.36 12.85
C PHE A 21 10.74 0.97 13.09
N PHE A 22 10.94 -0.12 13.82
CA PHE A 22 12.26 -0.70 14.08
C PHE A 22 12.43 -1.95 13.22
N SER A 23 13.41 -1.95 12.33
CA SER A 23 13.71 -3.09 11.47
C SER A 23 14.08 -4.32 12.29
N ILE A 24 13.48 -5.46 11.96
CA ILE A 24 13.78 -6.76 12.59
C ILE A 24 13.93 -7.83 11.50
N PRO A 25 14.64 -8.94 11.78
CA PRO A 25 14.65 -10.09 10.87
C PRO A 25 13.22 -10.60 10.59
N ARG A 26 12.96 -11.08 9.38
CA ARG A 26 11.63 -11.58 8.97
C ARG A 26 11.10 -12.69 9.90
N ASP A 27 11.98 -13.55 10.40
CA ASP A 27 11.70 -14.60 11.37
C ASP A 27 11.87 -14.15 12.84
N GLY A 28 12.25 -12.88 13.06
CA GLY A 28 12.40 -12.28 14.37
C GLY A 28 11.06 -12.00 15.06
N ASN A 29 11.11 -11.73 16.35
CA ASN A 29 9.94 -11.36 17.15
C ASN A 29 9.89 -9.84 17.34
N ALA A 30 8.70 -9.27 17.27
CA ALA A 30 8.51 -7.88 17.69
C ALA A 30 8.76 -7.71 19.19
N ALA A 31 9.10 -6.50 19.61
CA ALA A 31 9.22 -6.16 21.02
C ALA A 31 7.90 -6.45 21.77
N LYS A 32 8.00 -6.70 23.09
CA LYS A 32 6.80 -7.00 23.89
C LYS A 32 5.76 -5.87 23.80
N GLY A 33 4.57 -6.21 23.32
CA GLY A 33 3.46 -5.28 23.16
C GLY A 33 3.50 -4.46 21.88
N ALA A 34 4.50 -4.66 21.01
CA ALA A 34 4.56 -4.10 19.67
C ALA A 34 3.88 -5.02 18.65
N LEU A 35 3.45 -4.44 17.54
CA LEU A 35 3.00 -5.17 16.36
C LEU A 35 4.21 -5.61 15.54
N LYS A 36 4.12 -6.80 14.95
CA LYS A 36 5.02 -7.23 13.89
C LYS A 36 4.31 -7.06 12.57
N ILE A 37 4.88 -6.31 11.67
CA ILE A 37 4.31 -6.07 10.33
C ILE A 37 5.42 -6.08 9.29
N SER A 38 5.09 -6.52 8.08
CA SER A 38 5.95 -6.34 6.92
C SER A 38 5.44 -5.20 6.05
N LEU A 39 6.28 -4.61 5.24
CA LEU A 39 5.91 -3.61 4.24
C LEU A 39 6.14 -4.20 2.85
N ASN A 40 5.08 -4.24 2.07
CA ASN A 40 5.06 -4.84 0.74
C ASN A 40 4.39 -3.89 -0.26
N PRO A 41 5.07 -2.82 -0.73
CA PRO A 41 4.63 -2.13 -1.93
C PRO A 41 4.44 -3.11 -3.08
N PHE A 42 3.49 -2.87 -3.97
CA PHE A 42 3.23 -3.77 -5.08
C PHE A 42 3.59 -3.15 -6.41
N LEU A 43 4.26 -3.95 -7.24
CA LEU A 43 4.57 -3.63 -8.62
C LEU A 43 3.59 -4.36 -9.53
N VAL A 44 2.90 -3.60 -10.38
CA VAL A 44 2.04 -4.13 -11.46
C VAL A 44 2.59 -3.65 -12.79
N VAL A 45 2.84 -4.57 -13.71
CA VAL A 45 3.40 -4.24 -15.02
C VAL A 45 2.49 -4.79 -16.12
N ASN A 46 2.13 -3.94 -17.06
CA ASN A 46 1.45 -4.32 -18.29
C ASN A 46 2.21 -3.74 -19.51
N GLU A 47 1.68 -3.91 -20.72
CA GLU A 47 2.33 -3.43 -21.95
C GLU A 47 2.55 -1.92 -22.02
N LYS A 48 1.78 -1.15 -21.24
CA LYS A 48 1.74 0.32 -21.34
C LYS A 48 2.30 1.00 -20.11
N ARG A 49 2.34 0.32 -18.94
CA ARG A 49 2.61 0.95 -17.65
C ARG A 49 3.42 0.07 -16.73
N VAL A 50 4.22 0.75 -15.94
CA VAL A 50 4.88 0.23 -14.74
C VAL A 50 4.27 0.98 -13.56
N ILE A 51 3.48 0.28 -12.77
CA ILE A 51 2.63 0.86 -11.73
C ILE A 51 3.13 0.41 -10.36
N LEU A 52 3.32 1.34 -9.44
CA LEU A 52 3.47 1.04 -8.03
C LEU A 52 2.14 1.28 -7.32
N ILE A 53 1.82 0.39 -6.36
CA ILE A 53 0.75 0.60 -5.39
C ILE A 53 1.42 0.71 -4.03
N ASP A 54 1.38 1.91 -3.46
CA ASP A 54 2.16 2.37 -2.31
C ASP A 54 3.69 2.27 -2.54
N THR A 55 4.48 2.92 -1.68
CA THR A 55 5.94 3.08 -1.89
C THR A 55 6.79 2.77 -0.66
N GLY A 56 6.20 2.24 0.40
CA GLY A 56 6.95 1.89 1.61
C GLY A 56 7.24 3.06 2.53
N ILE A 57 8.12 2.83 3.51
CA ILE A 57 8.41 3.77 4.59
C ILE A 57 9.53 4.76 4.25
N GLY A 58 10.35 4.47 3.22
CA GLY A 58 11.49 5.33 2.89
C GLY A 58 12.41 5.56 4.10
N SER A 59 12.74 6.82 4.38
CA SER A 59 13.63 7.23 5.50
C SER A 59 12.89 7.41 6.84
N PHE A 60 11.59 7.16 6.92
CA PHE A 60 10.80 7.40 8.15
C PHE A 60 10.82 6.25 9.17
N GLY A 61 11.54 5.15 8.89
CA GLY A 61 11.84 4.07 9.84
C GLY A 61 13.27 4.16 10.36
N GLU A 62 13.57 3.38 11.42
CA GLU A 62 14.94 3.25 11.90
C GLU A 62 15.77 2.41 10.94
N ASP A 63 16.91 2.94 10.50
CA ASP A 63 17.84 2.32 9.55
C ASP A 63 17.15 1.90 8.23
N THR A 64 16.20 2.72 7.73
CA THR A 64 15.50 2.49 6.48
C THR A 64 15.82 3.58 5.45
N GLY A 65 15.52 3.28 4.20
CA GLY A 65 15.69 4.19 3.08
C GLY A 65 15.02 3.63 1.82
N VAL A 66 15.01 4.41 0.76
CA VAL A 66 14.38 4.03 -0.51
C VAL A 66 15.18 2.96 -1.28
N GLU A 67 16.44 2.73 -0.90
CA GLU A 67 17.37 1.83 -1.59
C GLU A 67 16.81 0.42 -1.74
N ARG A 68 16.11 -0.08 -0.70
CA ARG A 68 15.47 -1.41 -0.75
C ARG A 68 14.39 -1.49 -1.82
N LEU A 69 13.63 -0.43 -2.00
CA LEU A 69 12.60 -0.37 -3.04
C LEU A 69 13.24 -0.35 -4.43
N PHE A 70 14.31 0.41 -4.62
CA PHE A 70 15.08 0.44 -5.87
C PHE A 70 15.73 -0.92 -6.18
N GLU A 71 16.39 -1.56 -5.20
CA GLU A 71 16.93 -2.92 -5.35
C GLU A 71 15.86 -3.93 -5.77
N ASN A 72 14.66 -3.82 -5.20
CA ASN A 72 13.56 -4.71 -5.56
C ASN A 72 13.09 -4.47 -7.00
N LEU A 73 13.00 -3.23 -7.46
CA LEU A 73 12.69 -2.90 -8.86
C LEU A 73 13.77 -3.42 -9.81
N GLU A 74 15.05 -3.21 -9.49
CA GLU A 74 16.18 -3.68 -10.30
C GLU A 74 16.20 -5.21 -10.47
N ARG A 75 15.81 -5.98 -9.44
CA ARG A 75 15.66 -7.45 -9.53
C ARG A 75 14.64 -7.88 -10.60
N HIS A 76 13.69 -6.99 -10.92
CA HIS A 76 12.72 -7.19 -11.97
C HIS A 76 13.14 -6.53 -13.30
N GLY A 77 14.33 -5.94 -13.36
CA GLY A 77 14.87 -5.24 -14.53
C GLY A 77 14.15 -3.93 -14.82
N ILE A 78 13.67 -3.24 -13.78
CA ILE A 78 12.94 -1.97 -13.87
C ILE A 78 13.73 -0.93 -13.07
N SER A 79 13.96 0.23 -13.67
CA SER A 79 14.52 1.39 -13.02
C SER A 79 13.42 2.29 -12.44
N ASP A 80 13.79 3.15 -11.50
CA ASP A 80 12.96 4.20 -10.94
C ASP A 80 12.34 5.12 -11.99
N TYR A 81 13.08 5.43 -13.06
CA TYR A 81 12.63 6.25 -14.20
C TYR A 81 11.59 5.58 -15.09
N GLU A 82 11.46 4.26 -15.04
CA GLU A 82 10.48 3.51 -15.82
C GLU A 82 9.11 3.43 -15.14
N VAL A 83 9.03 3.77 -13.84
CA VAL A 83 7.75 3.83 -13.13
C VAL A 83 6.91 4.95 -13.71
N THR A 84 5.73 4.59 -14.25
CA THR A 84 4.84 5.52 -14.94
C THR A 84 3.76 6.09 -14.05
N ASP A 85 3.31 5.31 -13.07
CA ASP A 85 2.19 5.65 -12.21
C ASP A 85 2.40 5.08 -10.79
N ILE A 86 2.00 5.84 -9.79
CA ILE A 86 1.97 5.42 -8.38
C ILE A 86 0.57 5.69 -7.86
N PHE A 87 -0.09 4.67 -7.34
CA PHE A 87 -1.40 4.79 -6.71
C PHE A 87 -1.25 4.62 -5.19
N MET A 88 -1.72 5.60 -4.44
CA MET A 88 -1.69 5.55 -2.97
C MET A 88 -2.99 4.98 -2.43
N SER A 89 -2.90 3.99 -1.54
CA SER A 89 -4.05 3.51 -0.79
C SER A 89 -4.49 4.52 0.27
N HIS A 90 -3.53 5.16 0.91
CA HIS A 90 -3.69 6.25 1.87
C HIS A 90 -2.34 6.90 2.17
N LEU A 91 -2.30 7.97 2.98
CA LEU A 91 -1.12 8.80 3.15
C LEU A 91 -0.46 8.64 4.54
N HIS A 92 -0.39 7.42 5.09
CA HIS A 92 0.52 7.11 6.18
C HIS A 92 1.96 6.95 5.67
N TYR A 93 2.95 7.26 6.52
CA TYR A 93 4.35 7.30 6.10
C TYR A 93 4.94 5.95 5.71
N ASP A 94 4.44 4.87 6.27
CA ASP A 94 4.82 3.51 5.87
C ASP A 94 4.25 3.07 4.52
N HIS A 95 3.40 3.90 3.90
CA HIS A 95 2.90 3.73 2.53
C HIS A 95 3.46 4.76 1.57
N MET A 96 3.63 6.03 2.02
CA MET A 96 4.05 7.14 1.16
C MET A 96 5.51 7.55 1.31
N GLY A 97 6.23 7.03 2.31
CA GLY A 97 7.58 7.48 2.66
C GLY A 97 8.62 7.30 1.56
N GLY A 98 8.44 6.30 0.69
CA GLY A 98 9.32 6.07 -0.45
C GLY A 98 9.08 6.96 -1.68
N LEU A 99 8.11 7.90 -1.64
CA LEU A 99 7.85 8.84 -2.75
C LEU A 99 9.01 9.80 -3.01
N ALA A 100 9.76 10.16 -2.00
CA ALA A 100 10.95 10.98 -2.09
C ALA A 100 12.00 10.54 -1.07
N HIS A 101 13.24 10.90 -1.31
CA HIS A 101 14.36 10.59 -0.43
C HIS A 101 15.32 11.78 -0.33
N GLN A 102 16.16 11.77 0.69
CA GLN A 102 17.19 12.79 0.86
C GLN A 102 18.49 12.34 0.17
N ASN A 103 19.02 13.21 -0.68
CA ASN A 103 20.32 13.08 -1.28
C ASN A 103 21.14 14.32 -0.93
N SER A 104 22.26 14.13 -0.21
CA SER A 104 23.16 15.23 0.19
C SER A 104 22.42 16.38 0.92
N GLY A 105 21.37 16.06 1.68
CA GLY A 105 20.57 17.02 2.46
C GLY A 105 19.46 17.73 1.65
N PHE A 106 19.19 17.30 0.44
CA PHE A 106 18.09 17.79 -0.40
C PHE A 106 17.11 16.68 -0.72
N TRP A 107 15.82 17.01 -0.75
CA TRP A 107 14.79 16.10 -1.20
C TRP A 107 14.84 15.92 -2.72
N GLU A 108 14.76 14.66 -3.16
CA GLU A 108 14.64 14.25 -4.55
C GLU A 108 13.43 13.31 -4.70
N LEU A 109 12.70 13.39 -5.81
CA LEU A 109 11.65 12.41 -6.13
C LEU A 109 12.27 11.05 -6.38
N SER A 110 11.76 10.02 -5.73
CA SER A 110 12.21 8.64 -5.97
C SER A 110 11.79 8.14 -7.36
N PHE A 111 10.69 8.69 -7.90
CA PHE A 111 10.12 8.29 -9.19
C PHE A 111 9.75 9.55 -10.01
N PRO A 112 10.74 10.24 -10.60
CA PRO A 112 10.53 11.58 -11.18
C PRO A 112 9.61 11.58 -12.41
N GLU A 113 9.46 10.45 -13.09
CA GLU A 113 8.60 10.33 -14.26
C GLU A 113 7.17 9.89 -13.95
N ALA A 114 6.94 9.35 -12.75
CA ALA A 114 5.66 8.80 -12.35
C ALA A 114 4.59 9.89 -12.11
N LYS A 115 3.35 9.57 -12.51
CA LYS A 115 2.16 10.28 -12.04
C LYS A 115 1.81 9.76 -10.65
N LEU A 116 1.61 10.67 -9.70
CA LEU A 116 1.20 10.33 -8.34
C LEU A 116 -0.30 10.52 -8.17
N TRP A 117 -1.02 9.39 -8.06
CA TRP A 117 -2.47 9.33 -7.90
C TRP A 117 -2.84 9.23 -6.41
N VAL A 118 -3.50 10.26 -5.90
CA VAL A 118 -3.86 10.39 -4.47
C VAL A 118 -5.31 10.82 -4.31
N SER A 119 -5.95 10.44 -3.21
CA SER A 119 -7.23 11.02 -2.83
C SER A 119 -7.08 12.53 -2.69
N LYS A 120 -7.93 13.28 -3.38
CA LYS A 120 -7.97 14.74 -3.30
C LYS A 120 -8.19 15.25 -1.88
N ASP A 121 -9.14 14.63 -1.18
CA ASP A 121 -9.49 15.02 0.18
C ASP A 121 -8.40 14.62 1.18
N ASP A 122 -7.76 13.46 0.99
CA ASP A 122 -6.64 13.03 1.86
C ASP A 122 -5.43 13.95 1.67
N TRP A 123 -5.13 14.35 0.42
CA TRP A 123 -4.07 15.30 0.15
C TRP A 123 -4.36 16.66 0.80
N ALA A 124 -5.58 17.17 0.66
CA ALA A 124 -6.00 18.43 1.29
C ALA A 124 -5.87 18.36 2.82
N ARG A 125 -6.24 17.23 3.45
CA ARG A 125 -6.08 16.98 4.89
C ARG A 125 -4.61 17.03 5.31
N VAL A 126 -3.74 16.33 4.58
CA VAL A 126 -2.29 16.30 4.85
C VAL A 126 -1.69 17.70 4.71
N MET A 127 -2.05 18.45 3.67
CA MET A 127 -1.61 19.82 3.44
C MET A 127 -2.11 20.82 4.49
N ALA A 128 -3.32 20.58 5.04
CA ALA A 128 -3.86 21.40 6.13
C ALA A 128 -3.15 21.14 7.46
N LYS A 129 -2.25 20.16 7.56
CA LYS A 129 -1.52 19.78 8.78
C LYS A 129 -2.46 19.36 9.92
N GLU A 130 -3.57 18.73 9.57
CA GLU A 130 -4.54 18.22 10.56
C GLU A 130 -3.92 17.11 11.44
N GLU A 131 -2.85 16.47 10.97
CA GLU A 131 -1.98 15.59 11.76
C GLU A 131 -0.72 16.34 12.17
N PHE A 132 -0.21 16.06 13.38
CA PHE A 132 1.02 16.67 13.89
C PHE A 132 2.23 16.03 13.19
N TYR A 133 2.77 16.74 12.21
CA TYR A 133 4.03 16.39 11.58
C TYR A 133 5.18 17.10 12.28
N ASP A 134 6.29 16.38 12.44
CA ASP A 134 7.57 17.03 12.73
C ASP A 134 8.07 17.85 11.52
N ALA A 135 9.19 18.56 11.68
CA ALA A 135 9.72 19.42 10.62
C ALA A 135 10.04 18.63 9.34
N GLU A 136 10.64 17.45 9.47
CA GLU A 136 11.03 16.60 8.34
C GLU A 136 9.81 16.17 7.52
N LYS A 137 8.75 15.71 8.17
CA LYS A 137 7.50 15.32 7.51
C LYS A 137 6.81 16.50 6.84
N THR A 138 6.86 17.67 7.48
CA THR A 138 6.31 18.89 6.89
C THR A 138 7.06 19.29 5.61
N GLU A 139 8.39 19.21 5.63
CA GLU A 139 9.22 19.49 4.46
C GLU A 139 9.00 18.47 3.34
N PHE A 140 8.91 17.19 3.69
CA PHE A 140 8.62 16.11 2.75
C PHE A 140 7.30 16.33 1.98
N VAL A 141 6.21 16.61 2.70
CA VAL A 141 4.91 16.84 2.06
C VAL A 141 4.93 18.12 1.22
N ALA A 142 5.54 19.20 1.70
CA ALA A 142 5.68 20.44 0.93
C ALA A 142 6.53 20.25 -0.33
N PHE A 143 7.57 19.40 -0.25
CA PHE A 143 8.38 19.04 -1.41
C PHE A 143 7.57 18.25 -2.45
N LEU A 144 6.80 17.25 -2.02
CA LEU A 144 5.93 16.48 -2.91
C LEU A 144 4.88 17.36 -3.59
N ASP A 145 4.24 18.26 -2.83
CA ASP A 145 3.24 19.20 -3.39
C ASP A 145 3.83 20.10 -4.49
N ALA A 146 5.08 20.53 -4.30
CA ALA A 146 5.77 21.41 -5.25
C ALA A 146 6.36 20.67 -6.46
N ARG A 147 6.68 19.38 -6.37
CA ARG A 147 7.53 18.69 -7.35
C ARG A 147 6.91 17.44 -7.96
N ALA A 148 6.01 16.74 -7.27
CA ALA A 148 5.38 15.54 -7.80
C ALA A 148 4.35 15.86 -8.89
N LYS A 149 4.18 14.94 -9.85
CA LYS A 149 3.12 15.03 -10.88
C LYS A 149 1.81 14.55 -10.27
N LEU A 150 1.22 15.37 -9.38
CA LEU A 150 -0.01 15.05 -8.66
C LEU A 150 -1.23 14.90 -9.57
N HIS A 151 -1.95 13.83 -9.40
CA HIS A 151 -3.24 13.54 -10.01
C HIS A 151 -4.25 13.19 -8.90
N PHE A 152 -5.29 13.98 -8.79
CA PHE A 152 -6.28 13.84 -7.73
C PHE A 152 -7.40 12.90 -8.15
N LEU A 153 -7.72 11.97 -7.25
CA LEU A 153 -8.82 11.01 -7.38
C LEU A 153 -10.02 11.51 -6.55
N GLU A 154 -11.19 11.43 -7.16
CA GLU A 154 -12.48 11.67 -6.49
C GLU A 154 -12.95 10.39 -5.77
N ALA A 155 -14.14 10.43 -5.13
CA ALA A 155 -14.64 9.34 -4.29
C ALA A 155 -14.79 8.00 -5.03
N GLU A 156 -15.16 8.03 -6.30
CA GLU A 156 -15.14 6.91 -7.23
C GLU A 156 -14.52 7.40 -8.53
N ASP A 157 -13.44 6.74 -8.96
CA ASP A 157 -12.71 7.15 -10.15
C ASP A 157 -12.20 5.95 -10.94
N GLN A 158 -12.04 6.15 -12.24
CA GLN A 158 -11.48 5.16 -13.16
C GLN A 158 -10.44 5.83 -14.07
N PRO A 159 -9.24 6.15 -13.53
CA PRO A 159 -8.22 6.88 -14.28
C PRO A 159 -7.74 6.15 -15.53
N TYR A 160 -7.86 4.83 -15.54
CA TYR A 160 -7.58 3.95 -16.67
C TYR A 160 -8.62 2.85 -16.78
N PRO A 161 -8.88 2.28 -17.97
CA PRO A 161 -9.86 1.21 -18.14
C PRO A 161 -9.65 0.01 -17.20
N GLU A 162 -8.39 -0.29 -16.89
CA GLU A 162 -7.97 -1.38 -16.02
C GLU A 162 -7.93 -1.03 -14.53
N ILE A 163 -8.05 0.26 -14.15
CA ILE A 163 -7.90 0.70 -12.74
C ILE A 163 -9.16 1.41 -12.28
N ARG A 164 -9.82 0.87 -11.27
CA ARG A 164 -10.90 1.50 -10.52
C ARG A 164 -10.43 1.80 -9.11
N VAL A 165 -10.72 3.00 -8.63
CA VAL A 165 -10.42 3.44 -7.27
C VAL A 165 -11.72 3.86 -6.60
N GLU A 166 -11.89 3.49 -5.33
CA GLU A 166 -13.04 3.90 -4.52
C GLU A 166 -12.59 4.34 -3.13
N HIS A 167 -13.17 5.42 -2.62
CA HIS A 167 -12.98 5.84 -1.23
C HIS A 167 -13.81 4.93 -0.32
N ILE A 168 -13.13 4.25 0.57
CA ILE A 168 -13.75 3.31 1.52
C ILE A 168 -13.72 3.82 2.96
N GLY A 169 -12.78 4.71 3.28
CA GLY A 169 -12.57 5.20 4.64
C GLY A 169 -12.24 4.10 5.64
N GLY A 170 -12.41 4.37 6.91
CA GLY A 170 -12.24 3.42 8.00
C GLY A 170 -10.87 3.53 8.65
N HIS A 171 -9.82 2.98 8.08
CA HIS A 171 -8.47 3.05 8.64
C HIS A 171 -7.95 4.50 8.67
N THR A 172 -8.06 5.22 7.57
CA THR A 172 -8.00 6.69 7.53
C THR A 172 -9.33 7.23 7.02
N GLN A 173 -9.56 8.54 7.16
CA GLN A 173 -10.81 9.18 6.76
C GLN A 173 -11.08 8.99 5.26
N TYR A 174 -10.05 9.10 4.43
CA TYR A 174 -10.13 9.06 2.96
C TYR A 174 -9.38 7.87 2.35
N HIS A 175 -9.33 6.75 3.09
CA HIS A 175 -8.70 5.51 2.65
C HIS A 175 -9.33 5.01 1.34
N GLN A 176 -8.49 4.52 0.42
CA GLN A 176 -8.91 4.05 -0.90
C GLN A 176 -8.72 2.56 -1.06
N ALA A 177 -9.64 1.91 -1.76
CA ALA A 177 -9.41 0.59 -2.36
C ALA A 177 -9.09 0.77 -3.84
N ILE A 178 -8.09 0.05 -4.32
CA ILE A 178 -7.60 0.09 -5.71
C ILE A 178 -7.82 -1.28 -6.32
N TRP A 179 -8.59 -1.31 -7.38
CA TRP A 179 -8.83 -2.50 -8.20
C TRP A 179 -8.06 -2.38 -9.51
N TYR A 180 -7.39 -3.46 -9.87
CA TYR A 180 -6.76 -3.59 -11.18
C TYR A 180 -7.35 -4.83 -11.87
N THR A 181 -7.88 -4.68 -13.09
CA THR A 181 -8.48 -5.79 -13.84
C THR A 181 -8.15 -5.68 -15.32
N ASP A 182 -7.48 -6.68 -15.85
CA ASP A 182 -7.28 -6.88 -17.29
C ASP A 182 -7.47 -8.36 -17.67
N GLU A 183 -6.98 -8.77 -18.84
CA GLU A 183 -7.12 -10.16 -19.32
C GLU A 183 -6.29 -11.17 -18.49
N ASP A 184 -5.21 -10.76 -17.87
CA ASP A 184 -4.27 -11.61 -17.15
C ASP A 184 -4.42 -11.52 -15.61
N LEU A 185 -4.85 -10.37 -15.09
CA LEU A 185 -4.89 -10.06 -13.67
C LEU A 185 -6.23 -9.51 -13.20
N ASN A 186 -6.62 -9.92 -12.00
CA ASN A 186 -7.70 -9.30 -11.24
C ASN A 186 -7.22 -9.12 -9.80
N LEU A 187 -6.96 -7.88 -9.38
CA LEU A 187 -6.30 -7.54 -8.12
C LEU A 187 -7.16 -6.58 -7.31
N LEU A 188 -7.08 -6.72 -5.98
CA LEU A 188 -7.61 -5.77 -5.01
C LEU A 188 -6.51 -5.39 -4.02
N MET A 189 -6.15 -4.10 -3.96
CA MET A 189 -5.43 -3.49 -2.86
C MET A 189 -6.43 -2.72 -2.00
N ALA A 190 -6.69 -3.22 -0.79
CA ALA A 190 -7.57 -2.58 0.17
C ALA A 190 -6.79 -1.84 1.29
N GLY A 191 -5.47 -1.66 1.09
CA GLY A 191 -4.57 -1.06 2.07
C GLY A 191 -4.75 -1.68 3.45
N ASP A 192 -4.82 -0.85 4.49
CA ASP A 192 -4.90 -1.29 5.88
C ASP A 192 -6.28 -1.76 6.33
N VAL A 193 -7.27 -1.66 5.46
CA VAL A 193 -8.59 -2.27 5.71
C VAL A 193 -8.51 -3.80 5.57
N ILE A 194 -7.68 -4.34 4.64
CA ILE A 194 -7.29 -5.75 4.57
C ILE A 194 -5.76 -5.84 4.49
N ALA A 195 -5.10 -5.50 5.58
CA ALA A 195 -3.65 -5.42 5.64
C ALA A 195 -2.96 -6.79 5.69
N THR A 196 -3.65 -7.83 6.18
CA THR A 196 -3.13 -9.19 6.28
C THR A 196 -4.15 -10.24 5.86
N ARG A 197 -3.68 -11.41 5.38
CA ARG A 197 -4.53 -12.53 4.99
C ARG A 197 -5.49 -12.97 6.09
N GLY A 198 -5.04 -12.95 7.32
CA GLY A 198 -5.87 -13.35 8.47
C GLY A 198 -7.06 -12.43 8.75
N GLN A 199 -7.04 -11.20 8.25
CA GLN A 199 -8.09 -10.21 8.54
C GLN A 199 -9.41 -10.50 7.80
N VAL A 200 -9.41 -11.21 6.68
CA VAL A 200 -10.67 -11.54 5.97
C VAL A 200 -11.64 -12.36 6.83
N ASN A 201 -11.11 -13.10 7.82
CA ASN A 201 -11.89 -13.90 8.76
C ASN A 201 -12.01 -13.27 10.15
N ARG A 202 -11.38 -12.13 10.41
CA ARG A 202 -11.39 -11.49 11.73
C ARG A 202 -12.35 -10.32 11.72
N ILE A 203 -13.50 -10.51 12.37
CA ILE A 203 -14.51 -9.48 12.56
C ILE A 203 -14.16 -8.68 13.82
N PHE A 204 -13.14 -7.85 13.74
CA PHE A 204 -12.79 -6.92 14.82
C PHE A 204 -12.68 -5.50 14.28
N ALA A 205 -12.92 -4.53 15.15
CA ALA A 205 -12.67 -3.12 14.89
C ALA A 205 -11.35 -2.73 15.56
N ALA A 206 -10.39 -2.27 14.78
CA ALA A 206 -9.08 -1.89 15.30
C ALA A 206 -9.15 -0.51 15.97
N LYS A 207 -8.68 -0.39 17.20
CA LYS A 207 -8.76 0.87 17.96
C LYS A 207 -7.92 2.01 17.39
N TYR A 208 -6.97 1.71 16.51
CA TYR A 208 -6.12 2.68 15.85
C TYR A 208 -6.70 3.19 14.52
N ASP A 209 -7.80 2.59 14.04
CA ASP A 209 -8.49 3.08 12.87
C ASP A 209 -9.24 4.39 13.18
N TYR A 210 -9.36 5.27 12.19
CA TYR A 210 -10.13 6.52 12.29
C TYR A 210 -11.61 6.25 12.58
N ASP A 211 -12.24 5.34 11.83
CA ASP A 211 -13.56 4.76 12.10
C ASP A 211 -13.47 3.23 12.08
N PRO A 212 -13.27 2.59 13.24
CA PRO A 212 -13.12 1.14 13.34
C PRO A 212 -14.30 0.34 12.79
N GLU A 213 -15.53 0.85 12.98
CA GLU A 213 -16.72 0.16 12.48
C GLU A 213 -16.88 0.31 10.97
N GLN A 214 -16.48 1.43 10.40
CA GLN A 214 -16.41 1.60 8.94
C GLN A 214 -15.36 0.67 8.33
N SER A 215 -14.15 0.64 8.89
CA SER A 215 -13.07 -0.26 8.48
C SER A 215 -13.53 -1.72 8.45
N LYS A 216 -14.20 -2.17 9.51
CA LYS A 216 -14.78 -3.51 9.62
C LYS A 216 -15.85 -3.76 8.54
N ARG A 217 -16.79 -2.82 8.33
CA ARG A 217 -17.82 -2.96 7.27
C ARG A 217 -17.19 -3.07 5.89
N GLN A 218 -16.21 -2.22 5.58
CA GLN A 218 -15.52 -2.23 4.30
C GLN A 218 -14.71 -3.51 4.08
N ARG A 219 -14.04 -4.01 5.12
CA ARG A 219 -13.33 -5.30 5.08
C ARG A 219 -14.26 -6.45 4.68
N ILE A 220 -15.42 -6.55 5.33
CA ILE A 220 -16.42 -7.59 5.03
C ILE A 220 -16.92 -7.46 3.58
N ARG A 221 -17.24 -6.23 3.15
CA ARG A 221 -17.72 -5.97 1.78
C ARG A 221 -16.67 -6.32 0.74
N LEU A 222 -15.44 -5.82 0.91
CA LEU A 222 -14.35 -6.02 -0.05
C LEU A 222 -13.89 -7.48 -0.12
N ALA A 223 -13.82 -8.19 1.01
CA ALA A 223 -13.50 -9.61 1.02
C ALA A 223 -14.55 -10.43 0.26
N ARG A 224 -15.84 -10.11 0.44
CA ARG A 224 -16.92 -10.73 -0.31
C ARG A 224 -16.85 -10.42 -1.80
N GLU A 225 -16.67 -9.15 -2.18
CA GLU A 225 -16.53 -8.74 -3.58
C GLU A 225 -15.34 -9.43 -4.25
N ALA A 226 -14.16 -9.45 -3.57
CA ALA A 226 -12.99 -10.15 -4.07
C ALA A 226 -13.22 -11.64 -4.30
N TYR A 227 -13.96 -12.31 -3.40
CA TYR A 227 -14.36 -13.69 -3.57
C TYR A 227 -15.28 -13.88 -4.79
N GLU A 228 -16.32 -13.05 -4.92
CA GLU A 228 -17.31 -13.14 -5.99
C GLU A 228 -16.70 -12.95 -7.39
N VAL A 229 -15.69 -12.07 -7.52
CA VAL A 229 -15.01 -11.79 -8.79
C VAL A 229 -13.69 -12.56 -8.95
N GLY A 230 -13.29 -13.38 -7.98
CA GLY A 230 -12.04 -14.15 -8.01
C GLY A 230 -10.77 -13.30 -7.98
N ALA A 231 -10.82 -12.13 -7.33
CA ALA A 231 -9.66 -11.25 -7.25
C ALA A 231 -8.57 -11.77 -6.32
N THR A 232 -7.32 -11.51 -6.67
CA THR A 232 -6.17 -11.66 -5.77
C THR A 232 -6.08 -10.43 -4.87
N ILE A 233 -6.10 -10.64 -3.56
CA ILE A 233 -5.96 -9.58 -2.56
C ILE A 233 -4.47 -9.34 -2.30
N LEU A 234 -4.09 -8.07 -2.32
CA LEU A 234 -2.75 -7.60 -2.03
C LEU A 234 -2.70 -7.16 -0.55
N ALA A 235 -2.03 -7.95 0.28
CA ALA A 235 -1.97 -7.76 1.74
C ALA A 235 -0.65 -7.08 2.13
N TYR A 236 -0.70 -5.77 2.25
CA TYR A 236 0.47 -4.91 2.40
C TYR A 236 1.33 -5.24 3.62
N HIS A 237 0.71 -5.56 4.75
CA HIS A 237 1.38 -5.83 6.02
C HIS A 237 1.55 -7.32 6.36
N ASP A 238 1.18 -8.22 5.44
CA ASP A 238 1.33 -9.65 5.71
C ASP A 238 2.80 -10.10 5.66
N GLU A 239 3.22 -10.82 6.68
CA GLU A 239 4.60 -11.28 6.85
C GLU A 239 4.94 -12.49 5.98
N GLU A 240 3.92 -13.33 5.71
CA GLU A 240 4.12 -14.64 5.07
C GLU A 240 3.49 -14.71 3.69
N CYS A 241 2.34 -14.06 3.49
CA CYS A 241 1.49 -14.23 2.32
C CYS A 241 0.89 -12.89 1.87
N SER A 242 1.72 -12.05 1.25
CA SER A 242 1.32 -10.72 0.76
C SER A 242 0.37 -10.75 -0.44
N MET A 243 0.21 -11.89 -1.12
CA MET A 243 -0.76 -12.07 -2.20
C MET A 243 -1.55 -13.35 -1.97
N PHE A 244 -2.87 -13.26 -1.94
CA PHE A 244 -3.74 -14.43 -1.75
C PHE A 244 -5.07 -14.27 -2.45
N ARG A 245 -5.76 -15.39 -2.66
CA ARG A 245 -7.12 -15.42 -3.20
C ARG A 245 -8.05 -16.12 -2.21
N ILE A 246 -9.28 -15.63 -2.13
CA ILE A 246 -10.35 -16.36 -1.45
C ILE A 246 -10.92 -17.38 -2.46
N VAL A 247 -10.87 -18.66 -2.09
CA VAL A 247 -11.24 -19.76 -3.00
C VAL A 247 -12.55 -20.45 -2.59
N ASP A 248 -12.95 -20.29 -1.33
CA ASP A 248 -14.20 -20.89 -0.83
C ASP A 248 -14.70 -20.08 0.40
N HIS A 249 -15.97 -20.28 0.74
CA HIS A 249 -16.61 -19.74 1.93
C HIS A 249 -17.38 -20.83 2.66
N ASP A 250 -16.86 -21.27 3.78
CA ASP A 250 -17.51 -22.20 4.70
C ASP A 250 -18.29 -21.44 5.78
N ALA A 251 -19.57 -21.79 5.96
CA ALA A 251 -20.44 -21.10 6.92
C ALA A 251 -19.97 -21.17 8.38
N GLN A 252 -19.13 -22.15 8.75
CA GLN A 252 -18.60 -22.34 10.10
C GLN A 252 -17.16 -21.83 10.24
N ARG A 253 -16.34 -21.95 9.19
CA ARG A 253 -14.91 -21.65 9.19
C ARG A 253 -14.57 -20.28 8.57
N GLY A 254 -15.53 -19.66 7.86
CA GLY A 254 -15.33 -18.43 7.12
C GLY A 254 -14.67 -18.67 5.76
N TYR A 255 -13.91 -17.69 5.28
CA TYR A 255 -13.22 -17.75 4.00
C TYR A 255 -12.02 -18.69 4.03
N VAL A 256 -11.92 -19.54 3.01
CA VAL A 256 -10.74 -20.36 2.72
C VAL A 256 -9.86 -19.60 1.74
N THR A 257 -8.58 -19.44 2.08
CA THR A 257 -7.66 -18.63 1.28
C THR A 257 -6.48 -19.47 0.80
N GLU A 258 -6.02 -19.19 -0.43
CA GLU A 258 -4.81 -19.77 -1.00
C GLU A 258 -3.79 -18.69 -1.35
N PRO A 259 -2.49 -18.93 -1.13
CA PRO A 259 -1.44 -18.01 -1.54
C PRO A 259 -1.37 -17.94 -3.07
N VAL A 260 -1.05 -16.76 -3.58
CA VAL A 260 -0.76 -16.52 -5.00
C VAL A 260 0.70 -16.11 -5.11
N SER A 261 1.42 -16.73 -6.04
CA SER A 261 2.81 -16.34 -6.33
C SER A 261 2.80 -15.12 -7.25
N GLY A 262 3.53 -14.08 -6.86
CA GLY A 262 3.82 -12.94 -7.72
C GLY A 262 5.01 -13.19 -8.63
N GLY A 263 5.17 -12.32 -9.63
CA GLY A 263 6.35 -12.27 -10.45
C GLY A 263 6.08 -12.28 -11.96
N ARG A 264 7.15 -12.05 -12.70
CA ARG A 264 7.13 -12.09 -14.17
C ARG A 264 6.92 -13.54 -14.63
N PRO A 265 6.00 -13.79 -15.58
CA PRO A 265 5.76 -15.13 -16.12
C PRO A 265 6.96 -15.74 -16.80
#